data_5e840c6460458a22d78f20c646c6350d
#
_entry.id   5e840c6460458a22d78f20c646c6350d
#
_cell.length_a   1.000
_cell.length_b   1.000
_cell.length_c   1.000
_cell.angle_alpha   90.00
_cell.angle_beta   90.00
_cell.angle_gamma   90.00
#
_symmetry.space_group_name_H-M   'P 1'
#
loop_
_entity.id
_entity.type
_entity.pdbx_description
1 polymer ?
#
loop_
_entity_poly.entity_id
_entity_poly.type
_entity_poly.pdbx_seq_one_letter_code
_entity_poly.pdbx_strand_id
1 'polypeptide(L)'
;MKLMSWRRSRPDGTDATPSSPMKKILILTAGYGEGHNSAARALQSAFNENPAVEAELIDLFALRAPRLNNFSRRAYVKVINTAPKIWSAIYGWLDRSPLVPLTFKALGSHRELLGRLIAEKKPSAICSTYPIYAWLLNDLRHRGHQFCPHYTIITDALTINSLWFRTPSAGWFVTDPDSGAVLCTRGIPSEQVHVSGFPVALAFANRRPEWQPPELTRTTRRKILFMINSGRSHALQIARALLQHRDWEITFTAGRDLALQQELKNLAIGAPAQATVLGWTDDIPELLMTHHVVISKAGGATTQESINAYCPLLVSQIVPGQEEGNYELIRRHEAGALTETPQAIVTTLQRIFASDAAIWQHWRANLQRFAQPAAARTIATTVLSKSAEIGD
;
A
#
# COMPACT_ATOMS: atom_id res chain seq x y z
N MET A 1 46.95 57.89 -36.89
CA MET A 1 46.25 56.61 -36.93
C MET A 1 45.92 56.24 -35.49
N LYS A 2 44.67 56.50 -35.06
CA LYS A 2 44.19 56.24 -33.68
C LYS A 2 43.52 54.90 -33.65
N LEU A 3 44.02 53.94 -32.83
CA LEU A 3 43.40 52.67 -32.54
C LEU A 3 42.25 52.88 -31.52
N MET A 4 41.03 52.61 -31.97
CA MET A 4 39.84 52.58 -31.12
C MET A 4 39.78 51.22 -30.40
N SER A 5 39.89 51.25 -29.04
CA SER A 5 39.65 50.09 -28.17
C SER A 5 38.16 49.89 -27.96
N TRP A 6 37.60 48.77 -28.44
CA TRP A 6 36.26 48.33 -28.11
C TRP A 6 36.26 47.63 -26.74
N ARG A 7 35.68 48.26 -25.71
CA ARG A 7 35.31 47.63 -24.46
C ARG A 7 34.00 46.82 -24.71
N ARG A 8 34.10 45.53 -24.61
CA ARG A 8 32.90 44.68 -24.48
C ARG A 8 32.35 44.80 -23.05
N SER A 9 31.20 45.42 -22.90
CA SER A 9 30.38 45.36 -21.71
C SER A 9 29.89 43.89 -21.51
N ARG A 10 30.19 43.29 -20.38
CA ARG A 10 29.57 42.04 -19.91
C ARG A 10 28.13 42.39 -19.55
N PRO A 11 27.14 41.53 -19.90
CA PRO A 11 25.82 41.69 -19.35
C PRO A 11 25.88 41.22 -17.89
N ASP A 12 25.53 42.13 -17.00
CA ASP A 12 25.34 41.89 -15.58
C ASP A 12 24.19 40.89 -15.32
N GLY A 13 24.47 40.04 -14.36
CA GLY A 13 23.52 39.56 -13.36
C GLY A 13 22.24 38.88 -13.85
N THR A 14 22.27 37.57 -14.06
CA THR A 14 21.08 36.78 -13.79
C THR A 14 20.82 36.89 -12.30
N ASP A 15 19.83 37.71 -11.91
CA ASP A 15 19.17 37.64 -10.60
C ASP A 15 18.68 36.20 -10.39
N ALA A 16 19.45 35.43 -9.64
CA ALA A 16 18.98 34.19 -9.06
C ALA A 16 17.92 34.59 -8.04
N THR A 17 16.65 34.49 -8.45
CA THR A 17 15.52 34.51 -7.50
C THR A 17 15.87 33.59 -6.36
N PRO A 18 15.77 34.02 -5.09
CA PRO A 18 16.05 33.15 -3.96
C PRO A 18 15.13 31.94 -4.06
N SER A 19 15.73 30.74 -4.22
CA SER A 19 14.98 29.51 -4.23
C SER A 19 14.19 29.43 -2.94
N SER A 20 12.86 29.34 -3.05
CA SER A 20 11.99 29.13 -1.88
C SER A 20 12.56 28.00 -1.03
N PRO A 21 12.61 28.13 0.30
CA PRO A 21 13.19 27.10 1.15
C PRO A 21 12.50 25.76 0.89
N MET A 22 13.32 24.71 0.73
CA MET A 22 12.86 23.35 0.47
C MET A 22 11.89 22.89 1.56
N LYS A 23 10.67 22.51 1.18
CA LYS A 23 9.66 22.00 2.12
C LYS A 23 9.99 20.56 2.54
N LYS A 24 10.09 20.33 3.84
CA LYS A 24 10.35 18.98 4.38
C LYS A 24 9.06 18.30 4.76
N ILE A 25 8.84 17.08 4.28
CA ILE A 25 7.68 16.25 4.63
C ILE A 25 8.19 15.03 5.40
N LEU A 26 7.62 14.79 6.58
CA LEU A 26 7.94 13.60 7.38
C LEU A 26 6.86 12.55 7.19
N ILE A 27 7.23 11.37 6.67
CA ILE A 27 6.32 10.25 6.46
C ILE A 27 6.61 9.17 7.51
N LEU A 28 5.63 8.88 8.35
CA LEU A 28 5.73 7.92 9.44
C LEU A 28 5.04 6.62 9.09
N THR A 29 5.77 5.50 9.09
CA THR A 29 5.28 4.16 8.82
C THR A 29 5.72 3.17 9.88
N ALA A 30 5.15 1.96 9.86
CA ALA A 30 5.57 0.86 10.71
C ALA A 30 5.53 -0.47 9.95
N GLY A 31 6.55 -1.29 10.16
CA GLY A 31 6.73 -2.56 9.44
C GLY A 31 5.82 -3.70 9.88
N TYR A 32 4.65 -3.43 10.48
CA TYR A 32 3.63 -4.43 10.86
C TYR A 32 2.67 -4.73 9.70
N GLY A 33 3.22 -5.07 8.55
CA GLY A 33 2.55 -5.35 7.30
C GLY A 33 3.12 -4.51 6.16
N GLU A 34 3.27 -5.11 4.97
CA GLU A 34 3.80 -4.38 3.81
C GLU A 34 2.84 -3.30 3.30
N GLY A 35 1.54 -3.36 3.66
CA GLY A 35 0.55 -2.36 3.25
C GLY A 35 0.93 -0.94 3.66
N HIS A 36 1.28 -0.76 4.93
CA HIS A 36 1.69 0.55 5.46
C HIS A 36 2.97 1.06 4.81
N ASN A 37 3.94 0.16 4.59
CA ASN A 37 5.23 0.49 3.99
C ASN A 37 5.10 0.80 2.50
N SER A 38 4.29 0.05 1.73
CA SER A 38 4.09 0.32 0.31
C SER A 38 3.40 1.67 0.10
N ALA A 39 2.38 1.97 0.90
CA ALA A 39 1.71 3.26 0.91
C ALA A 39 2.67 4.42 1.22
N ALA A 40 3.51 4.26 2.23
CA ALA A 40 4.49 5.27 2.63
C ALA A 40 5.57 5.51 1.56
N ARG A 41 6.08 4.45 0.91
CA ARG A 41 7.03 4.56 -0.21
C ARG A 41 6.40 5.25 -1.43
N ALA A 42 5.15 4.93 -1.74
CA ALA A 42 4.43 5.57 -2.83
C ALA A 42 4.25 7.07 -2.59
N LEU A 43 3.88 7.46 -1.37
CA LEU A 43 3.79 8.87 -0.96
C LEU A 43 5.14 9.56 -1.04
N GLN A 44 6.21 8.95 -0.52
CA GLN A 44 7.57 9.51 -0.61
C GLN A 44 7.96 9.79 -2.06
N SER A 45 7.71 8.82 -2.95
CA SER A 45 7.99 8.99 -4.38
C SER A 45 7.17 10.13 -4.99
N ALA A 46 5.89 10.25 -4.61
CA ALA A 46 5.01 11.30 -5.14
C ALA A 46 5.42 12.70 -4.64
N PHE A 47 5.76 12.86 -3.37
CA PHE A 47 6.28 14.13 -2.85
C PHE A 47 7.59 14.54 -3.52
N ASN A 48 8.49 13.59 -3.73
CA ASN A 48 9.82 13.84 -4.33
C ASN A 48 9.77 14.06 -5.85
N GLU A 49 8.60 13.92 -6.52
CA GLU A 49 8.41 14.43 -7.89
C GLU A 49 8.51 15.98 -7.94
N ASN A 50 8.25 16.67 -6.82
CA ASN A 50 8.41 18.10 -6.73
C ASN A 50 9.83 18.45 -6.23
N PRO A 51 10.69 19.07 -7.02
CA PRO A 51 12.08 19.37 -6.65
C PRO A 51 12.22 20.35 -5.48
N ALA A 52 11.16 21.08 -5.11
CA ALA A 52 11.13 21.96 -3.94
C ALA A 52 10.70 21.23 -2.64
N VAL A 53 10.53 19.91 -2.69
CA VAL A 53 10.06 19.09 -1.57
C VAL A 53 11.07 17.97 -1.29
N GLU A 54 11.41 17.78 -0.02
CA GLU A 54 12.16 16.64 0.49
C GLU A 54 11.27 15.81 1.41
N ALA A 55 10.89 14.61 0.97
CA ALA A 55 10.08 13.70 1.78
C ALA A 55 10.96 12.60 2.39
N GLU A 56 10.97 12.52 3.71
CA GLU A 56 11.71 11.52 4.47
C GLU A 56 10.76 10.50 5.09
N LEU A 57 11.06 9.21 4.87
CA LEU A 57 10.30 8.09 5.40
C LEU A 57 11.00 7.52 6.65
N ILE A 58 10.25 7.41 7.76
CA ILE A 58 10.76 6.91 9.04
C ILE A 58 9.85 5.79 9.58
N ASP A 59 10.43 4.62 9.86
CA ASP A 59 9.86 3.62 10.77
C ASP A 59 10.48 3.81 12.15
N LEU A 60 9.75 4.49 13.04
CA LEU A 60 10.20 4.83 14.38
C LEU A 60 10.45 3.59 15.25
N PHE A 61 9.67 2.51 15.03
CA PHE A 61 9.80 1.25 15.77
C PHE A 61 11.08 0.51 15.37
N ALA A 62 11.39 0.51 14.07
CA ALA A 62 12.62 -0.06 13.56
C ALA A 62 13.84 0.76 14.00
N LEU A 63 13.74 2.10 13.99
CA LEU A 63 14.82 3.01 14.38
C LEU A 63 15.15 2.89 15.88
N ARG A 64 14.14 2.81 16.76
CA ARG A 64 14.32 2.83 18.21
C ARG A 64 14.80 1.49 18.77
N ALA A 65 14.24 0.38 18.28
CA ALA A 65 14.47 -0.94 18.84
C ALA A 65 14.45 -2.03 17.75
N PRO A 66 15.45 -2.09 16.85
CA PRO A 66 15.40 -2.95 15.66
C PRO A 66 15.26 -4.44 15.99
N ARG A 67 15.91 -4.92 17.07
CA ARG A 67 15.81 -6.33 17.48
C ARG A 67 14.42 -6.68 18.02
N LEU A 68 13.86 -5.83 18.87
CA LEU A 68 12.51 -5.99 19.43
C LEU A 68 11.46 -5.86 18.33
N ASN A 69 11.61 -4.90 17.42
CA ASN A 69 10.73 -4.72 16.27
C ASN A 69 10.72 -5.97 15.37
N ASN A 70 11.89 -6.52 15.07
CA ASN A 70 11.98 -7.77 14.28
C ASN A 70 11.33 -8.96 14.99
N PHE A 71 11.49 -9.06 16.31
CA PHE A 71 10.85 -10.12 17.10
C PHE A 71 9.33 -9.95 17.10
N SER A 72 8.81 -8.75 17.40
CA SER A 72 7.37 -8.47 17.44
C SER A 72 6.70 -8.65 16.08
N ARG A 73 7.37 -8.26 14.97
CA ARG A 73 6.90 -8.52 13.60
C ARG A 73 6.79 -10.02 13.30
N ARG A 74 7.79 -10.81 13.69
CA ARG A 74 7.75 -12.28 13.52
C ARG A 74 6.64 -12.91 14.35
N ALA A 75 6.47 -12.46 15.61
CA ALA A 75 5.40 -12.91 16.48
C ALA A 75 4.01 -12.55 15.90
N TYR A 76 3.84 -11.32 15.43
CA TYR A 76 2.64 -10.84 14.75
C TYR A 76 2.27 -11.72 13.55
N VAL A 77 3.20 -11.92 12.61
CA VAL A 77 2.99 -12.78 11.43
C VAL A 77 2.68 -14.22 11.84
N LYS A 78 3.37 -14.75 12.87
CA LYS A 78 3.10 -16.09 13.36
C LYS A 78 1.68 -16.21 13.94
N VAL A 79 1.24 -15.27 14.77
CA VAL A 79 -0.11 -15.28 15.38
C VAL A 79 -1.20 -15.20 14.30
N ILE A 80 -1.06 -14.32 13.33
CA ILE A 80 -2.01 -14.20 12.21
C ILE A 80 -2.14 -15.53 11.45
N ASN A 81 -1.02 -16.19 11.19
CA ASN A 81 -1.01 -17.41 10.37
C ASN A 81 -1.40 -18.68 11.16
N THR A 82 -1.15 -18.73 12.47
CA THR A 82 -1.39 -19.94 13.28
C THR A 82 -2.62 -19.87 14.19
N ALA A 83 -3.05 -18.66 14.55
CA ALA A 83 -4.15 -18.42 15.49
C ALA A 83 -5.02 -17.21 15.07
N PRO A 84 -5.60 -17.21 13.84
CA PRO A 84 -6.32 -16.05 13.31
C PRO A 84 -7.52 -15.63 14.17
N LYS A 85 -8.19 -16.56 14.87
CA LYS A 85 -9.28 -16.24 15.80
C LYS A 85 -8.81 -15.44 17.02
N ILE A 86 -7.62 -15.75 17.55
CA ILE A 86 -7.01 -14.98 18.65
C ILE A 86 -6.66 -13.58 18.15
N TRP A 87 -6.11 -13.48 16.94
CA TRP A 87 -5.82 -12.17 16.34
C TRP A 87 -7.10 -11.33 16.16
N SER A 88 -8.17 -11.91 15.63
CA SER A 88 -9.46 -11.23 15.49
C SER A 88 -10.00 -10.71 16.84
N ALA A 89 -9.87 -11.48 17.91
CA ALA A 89 -10.28 -11.06 19.26
C ALA A 89 -9.41 -9.87 19.76
N ILE A 90 -8.09 -9.92 19.56
CA ILE A 90 -7.17 -8.83 19.90
C ILE A 90 -7.52 -7.57 19.09
N TYR A 91 -7.72 -7.71 17.78
CA TYR A 91 -8.05 -6.61 16.89
C TYR A 91 -9.38 -5.95 17.27
N GLY A 92 -10.41 -6.77 17.58
CA GLY A 92 -11.71 -6.27 18.07
C GLY A 92 -11.62 -5.61 19.45
N TRP A 93 -10.72 -6.08 20.34
CA TRP A 93 -10.46 -5.43 21.61
C TRP A 93 -9.77 -4.08 21.42
N LEU A 94 -8.78 -3.99 20.53
CA LEU A 94 -8.13 -2.72 20.16
C LEU A 94 -9.13 -1.71 19.58
N ASP A 95 -10.12 -2.18 18.82
CA ASP A 95 -11.16 -1.34 18.23
C ASP A 95 -12.14 -0.77 19.28
N ARG A 96 -12.51 -1.54 20.29
CA ARG A 96 -13.59 -1.20 21.22
C ARG A 96 -13.13 -0.68 22.57
N SER A 97 -11.94 -1.07 23.02
CA SER A 97 -11.49 -0.79 24.39
C SER A 97 -11.11 0.67 24.60
N PRO A 98 -11.67 1.34 25.63
CA PRO A 98 -11.23 2.66 26.04
C PRO A 98 -9.85 2.65 26.73
N LEU A 99 -9.33 1.46 27.09
CA LEU A 99 -8.06 1.31 27.80
C LEU A 99 -6.85 1.28 26.86
N VAL A 100 -7.04 1.16 25.56
CA VAL A 100 -5.96 1.14 24.55
C VAL A 100 -5.03 2.36 24.67
N PRO A 101 -5.52 3.60 24.90
CA PRO A 101 -4.63 4.75 25.13
C PRO A 101 -3.66 4.58 26.28
N LEU A 102 -4.06 3.84 27.33
CA LEU A 102 -3.19 3.57 28.48
C LEU A 102 -2.02 2.65 28.12
N THR A 103 -2.21 1.72 27.19
CA THR A 103 -1.13 0.84 26.72
C THR A 103 -0.07 1.62 25.93
N PHE A 104 -0.43 2.72 25.27
CA PHE A 104 0.51 3.57 24.54
C PHE A 104 1.41 4.42 25.46
N LYS A 105 1.09 4.52 26.76
CA LYS A 105 2.02 5.11 27.74
C LYS A 105 3.36 4.35 27.78
N ALA A 106 3.37 3.05 27.51
CA ALA A 106 4.59 2.25 27.38
C ALA A 106 5.49 2.67 26.21
N LEU A 107 4.94 3.43 25.24
CA LEU A 107 5.70 3.98 24.10
C LEU A 107 6.38 5.32 24.39
N GLY A 108 6.59 5.67 25.68
CA GLY A 108 7.21 6.94 26.08
C GLY A 108 8.52 7.26 25.38
N SER A 109 9.41 6.26 25.25
CA SER A 109 10.69 6.44 24.56
C SER A 109 10.56 6.65 23.03
N HIS A 110 9.53 6.07 22.40
CA HIS A 110 9.22 6.32 20.97
C HIS A 110 8.67 7.73 20.78
N ARG A 111 7.78 8.18 21.68
CA ARG A 111 7.25 9.54 21.68
C ARG A 111 8.37 10.58 21.81
N GLU A 112 9.30 10.42 22.76
CA GLU A 112 10.42 11.33 22.96
C GLU A 112 11.35 11.38 21.74
N LEU A 113 11.60 10.22 21.10
CA LEU A 113 12.37 10.17 19.86
C LEU A 113 11.64 10.91 18.75
N LEU A 114 10.31 10.72 18.62
CA LEU A 114 9.49 11.42 17.62
C LEU A 114 9.55 12.94 17.86
N GLY A 115 9.40 13.41 19.10
CA GLY A 115 9.50 14.82 19.43
C GLY A 115 10.85 15.44 19.05
N ARG A 116 11.96 14.73 19.31
CA ARG A 116 13.31 15.15 18.90
C ARG A 116 13.45 15.23 17.38
N LEU A 117 12.98 14.23 16.64
CA LEU A 117 13.02 14.20 15.18
C LEU A 117 12.23 15.37 14.58
N ILE A 118 11.05 15.68 15.12
CA ILE A 118 10.24 16.82 14.67
C ILE A 118 10.96 18.13 14.92
N ALA A 119 11.55 18.32 16.12
CA ALA A 119 12.28 19.53 16.48
C ALA A 119 13.55 19.73 15.63
N GLU A 120 14.26 18.65 15.29
CA GLU A 120 15.47 18.67 14.47
C GLU A 120 15.15 18.94 13.00
N LYS A 121 14.20 18.19 12.43
CA LYS A 121 13.89 18.22 10.99
C LYS A 121 13.00 19.39 10.59
N LYS A 122 12.20 19.91 11.52
CA LYS A 122 11.24 21.02 11.32
C LYS A 122 10.38 20.80 10.06
N PRO A 123 9.64 19.69 9.97
CA PRO A 123 8.86 19.40 8.77
C PRO A 123 7.73 20.44 8.59
N SER A 124 7.34 20.69 7.34
CA SER A 124 6.19 21.51 6.97
C SER A 124 4.87 20.75 7.13
N ALA A 125 4.92 19.42 7.01
CA ALA A 125 3.80 18.52 7.29
C ALA A 125 4.30 17.13 7.71
N ILE A 126 3.45 16.42 8.47
CA ILE A 126 3.66 15.03 8.87
C ILE A 126 2.54 14.19 8.25
N CYS A 127 2.89 13.11 7.56
CA CYS A 127 1.97 12.10 7.06
C CYS A 127 2.18 10.79 7.81
N SER A 128 1.13 10.09 8.22
CA SER A 128 1.28 8.77 8.82
C SER A 128 0.43 7.72 8.12
N THR A 129 1.02 6.58 7.81
CA THR A 129 0.36 5.39 7.23
C THR A 129 0.13 4.30 8.27
N TYR A 130 0.31 4.60 9.56
CA TYR A 130 0.10 3.66 10.65
C TYR A 130 -0.59 4.37 11.85
N PRO A 131 -1.67 3.80 12.43
CA PRO A 131 -2.57 4.54 13.33
C PRO A 131 -1.92 5.01 14.64
N ILE A 132 -0.91 4.30 15.17
CA ILE A 132 -0.28 4.63 16.45
C ILE A 132 0.40 6.00 16.42
N TYR A 133 0.85 6.47 15.26
CA TYR A 133 1.52 7.78 15.18
C TYR A 133 0.61 8.96 15.51
N ALA A 134 -0.67 8.90 15.14
CA ALA A 134 -1.63 9.92 15.52
C ALA A 134 -1.76 10.05 17.05
N TRP A 135 -1.67 8.92 17.78
CA TRP A 135 -1.67 8.89 19.24
C TRP A 135 -0.39 9.48 19.84
N LEU A 136 0.78 9.13 19.32
CA LEU A 136 2.05 9.67 19.80
C LEU A 136 2.13 11.19 19.57
N LEU A 137 1.68 11.67 18.41
CA LEU A 137 1.63 13.09 18.09
C LEU A 137 0.63 13.84 18.97
N ASN A 138 -0.56 13.25 19.22
CA ASN A 138 -1.53 13.84 20.12
C ASN A 138 -1.01 13.94 21.56
N ASP A 139 -0.30 12.92 22.06
CA ASP A 139 0.33 12.98 23.40
C ASP A 139 1.44 14.03 23.47
N LEU A 140 2.23 14.24 22.41
CA LEU A 140 3.19 15.35 22.31
C LEU A 140 2.48 16.70 22.39
N ARG A 141 1.36 16.92 21.70
CA ARG A 141 0.57 18.17 21.79
C ARG A 141 0.06 18.42 23.20
N HIS A 142 -0.48 17.40 23.87
CA HIS A 142 -0.91 17.50 25.28
C HIS A 142 0.21 17.85 26.27
N ARG A 143 1.47 17.60 25.87
CA ARG A 143 2.68 18.00 26.64
C ARG A 143 3.24 19.36 26.26
N GLY A 144 2.51 20.11 25.42
CA GLY A 144 2.88 21.47 25.03
C GLY A 144 3.79 21.56 23.79
N HIS A 145 4.10 20.46 23.10
CA HIS A 145 4.86 20.52 21.86
C HIS A 145 3.99 21.08 20.73
N GLN A 146 4.52 22.10 20.06
CA GLN A 146 3.92 22.65 18.84
C GLN A 146 4.69 22.14 17.63
N PHE A 147 3.96 21.74 16.58
CA PHE A 147 4.53 21.28 15.33
C PHE A 147 3.49 21.39 14.19
N CYS A 148 3.97 21.21 12.97
CA CYS A 148 3.20 21.29 11.72
C CYS A 148 1.95 20.40 11.69
N PRO A 149 1.04 20.60 10.72
CA PRO A 149 -0.12 19.74 10.52
C PRO A 149 0.27 18.28 10.34
N HIS A 150 -0.55 17.38 10.91
CA HIS A 150 -0.45 15.94 10.75
C HIS A 150 -1.64 15.43 9.93
N TYR A 151 -1.36 14.62 8.92
CA TYR A 151 -2.34 13.96 8.06
C TYR A 151 -2.28 12.45 8.24
N THR A 152 -3.45 11.82 8.36
CA THR A 152 -3.58 10.36 8.52
C THR A 152 -3.98 9.73 7.19
N ILE A 153 -3.17 8.82 6.68
CA ILE A 153 -3.44 8.04 5.47
C ILE A 153 -3.89 6.65 5.88
N ILE A 154 -5.20 6.40 5.78
CA ILE A 154 -5.82 5.14 6.17
C ILE A 154 -5.57 4.10 5.08
N THR A 155 -5.00 2.97 5.49
CA THR A 155 -4.66 1.86 4.59
C THR A 155 -5.66 0.71 4.63
N ASP A 156 -6.65 0.80 5.51
CA ASP A 156 -7.76 -0.15 5.62
C ASP A 156 -8.94 0.33 4.75
N ALA A 157 -9.73 -0.60 4.21
CA ALA A 157 -10.93 -0.31 3.44
C ALA A 157 -12.18 -0.84 4.17
N LEU A 158 -13.27 -0.10 4.17
CA LEU A 158 -14.59 -0.43 4.73
C LEU A 158 -14.59 -0.76 6.24
N THR A 159 -13.84 -1.77 6.68
CA THR A 159 -13.71 -2.16 8.10
C THR A 159 -12.53 -1.43 8.74
N ILE A 160 -12.73 -0.12 9.02
CA ILE A 160 -11.67 0.75 9.54
C ILE A 160 -11.65 0.66 11.07
N ASN A 161 -10.51 0.25 11.64
CA ASN A 161 -10.31 0.23 13.09
C ASN A 161 -10.35 1.66 13.66
N SER A 162 -11.04 1.84 14.78
CA SER A 162 -11.21 3.16 15.40
C SER A 162 -9.89 3.83 15.82
N LEU A 163 -8.79 3.09 15.94
CA LEU A 163 -7.46 3.64 16.21
C LEU A 163 -7.02 4.69 15.16
N TRP A 164 -7.54 4.59 13.94
CA TRP A 164 -7.21 5.52 12.86
C TRP A 164 -7.77 6.94 13.07
N PHE A 165 -8.89 7.08 13.80
CA PHE A 165 -9.63 8.34 13.88
C PHE A 165 -10.04 8.75 15.30
N ARG A 166 -9.57 8.05 16.36
CA ARG A 166 -9.82 8.46 17.76
C ARG A 166 -9.00 9.66 18.21
N THR A 167 -7.98 10.05 17.45
CA THR A 167 -7.13 11.21 17.75
C THR A 167 -7.18 12.23 16.63
N PRO A 168 -7.06 13.53 16.94
CA PRO A 168 -7.12 14.59 15.95
C PRO A 168 -6.08 14.45 14.84
N SER A 169 -6.49 14.75 13.61
CA SER A 169 -5.64 14.90 12.43
C SER A 169 -6.09 16.14 11.67
N ALA A 170 -5.21 16.78 10.91
CA ALA A 170 -5.57 17.89 10.03
C ALA A 170 -6.40 17.42 8.82
N GLY A 171 -6.32 16.13 8.49
CA GLY A 171 -7.12 15.47 7.47
C GLY A 171 -6.89 13.98 7.44
N TRP A 172 -7.91 13.25 7.01
CA TRP A 172 -7.88 11.80 6.80
C TRP A 172 -8.03 11.50 5.32
N PHE A 173 -7.10 10.73 4.78
CA PHE A 173 -7.16 10.22 3.41
C PHE A 173 -7.63 8.77 3.44
N VAL A 174 -8.66 8.46 2.64
CA VAL A 174 -9.30 7.14 2.59
C VAL A 174 -9.31 6.56 1.19
N THR A 175 -9.46 5.24 1.12
CA THR A 175 -9.33 4.45 -0.11
C THR A 175 -10.50 4.62 -1.09
N ASP A 176 -11.71 4.88 -0.57
CA ASP A 176 -12.95 4.86 -1.35
C ASP A 176 -14.07 5.66 -0.63
N PRO A 177 -15.17 6.01 -1.32
CA PRO A 177 -16.27 6.79 -0.74
C PRO A 177 -16.94 6.11 0.44
N ASP A 178 -17.12 4.78 0.44
CA ASP A 178 -17.75 4.05 1.53
C ASP A 178 -16.89 4.11 2.80
N SER A 179 -15.57 3.99 2.64
CA SER A 179 -14.59 4.23 3.72
C SER A 179 -14.68 5.65 4.28
N GLY A 180 -14.87 6.65 3.42
CA GLY A 180 -15.11 8.03 3.82
C GLY A 180 -16.41 8.19 4.62
N ALA A 181 -17.49 7.57 4.17
CA ALA A 181 -18.76 7.58 4.88
C ALA A 181 -18.66 6.94 6.29
N VAL A 182 -17.85 5.89 6.45
CA VAL A 182 -17.57 5.29 7.77
C VAL A 182 -16.97 6.33 8.73
N LEU A 183 -16.02 7.14 8.31
CA LEU A 183 -15.40 8.17 9.14
C LEU A 183 -16.44 9.27 9.50
N CYS A 184 -17.21 9.73 8.53
CA CYS A 184 -18.24 10.76 8.75
C CYS A 184 -19.30 10.28 9.75
N THR A 185 -19.76 9.03 9.66
CA THR A 185 -20.71 8.45 10.63
C THR A 185 -20.14 8.30 12.04
N ARG A 186 -18.81 8.32 12.18
CA ARG A 186 -18.09 8.31 13.45
C ARG A 186 -17.75 9.71 13.98
N GLY A 187 -18.28 10.76 13.33
CA GLY A 187 -18.17 12.15 13.78
C GLY A 187 -16.99 12.93 13.24
N ILE A 188 -16.25 12.40 12.25
CA ILE A 188 -15.22 13.18 11.55
C ILE A 188 -15.91 14.12 10.56
N PRO A 189 -15.60 15.44 10.60
CA PRO A 189 -16.15 16.41 9.65
C PRO A 189 -15.81 16.06 8.21
N SER A 190 -16.78 16.17 7.31
CA SER A 190 -16.63 15.77 5.90
C SER A 190 -15.52 16.53 5.16
N GLU A 191 -15.29 17.80 5.53
CA GLU A 191 -14.22 18.66 4.97
C GLU A 191 -12.82 18.20 5.35
N GLN A 192 -12.70 17.35 6.36
CA GLN A 192 -11.42 16.73 6.77
C GLN A 192 -11.24 15.32 6.20
N VAL A 193 -12.25 14.75 5.51
CA VAL A 193 -12.17 13.42 4.90
C VAL A 193 -11.94 13.55 3.39
N HIS A 194 -10.80 13.04 2.94
CA HIS A 194 -10.39 13.11 1.55
C HIS A 194 -10.43 11.72 0.92
N VAL A 195 -11.35 11.50 -0.02
CA VAL A 195 -11.42 10.27 -0.81
C VAL A 195 -10.39 10.37 -1.94
N SER A 196 -9.19 9.85 -1.69
CA SER A 196 -8.04 9.98 -2.60
C SER A 196 -7.64 8.68 -3.28
N GLY A 197 -8.16 7.55 -2.82
CA GLY A 197 -7.62 6.24 -3.14
C GLY A 197 -6.46 5.84 -2.22
N PHE A 198 -6.08 4.58 -2.30
CA PHE A 198 -4.89 4.06 -1.62
C PHE A 198 -3.63 4.49 -2.38
N PRO A 199 -2.60 5.04 -1.72
CA PRO A 199 -1.37 5.43 -2.40
C PRO A 199 -0.59 4.21 -2.87
N VAL A 200 -0.68 3.92 -4.16
CA VAL A 200 0.07 2.87 -4.85
C VAL A 200 1.30 3.44 -5.55
N ALA A 201 2.24 2.57 -5.92
CA ALA A 201 3.44 2.95 -6.65
C ALA A 201 3.10 3.76 -7.93
N LEU A 202 3.87 4.81 -8.21
CA LEU A 202 3.64 5.69 -9.35
C LEU A 202 3.67 4.96 -10.70
N ALA A 203 4.31 3.80 -10.74
CA ALA A 203 4.36 2.94 -11.92
C ALA A 203 2.96 2.53 -12.41
N PHE A 204 1.97 2.35 -11.52
CA PHE A 204 0.60 2.02 -11.92
C PHE A 204 -0.06 3.10 -12.79
N ALA A 205 0.31 4.36 -12.61
CA ALA A 205 -0.14 5.45 -13.47
C ALA A 205 0.80 5.64 -14.68
N ASN A 206 2.12 5.67 -14.45
CA ASN A 206 3.10 6.09 -15.44
C ASN A 206 3.35 5.05 -16.54
N ARG A 207 3.30 3.75 -16.18
CA ARG A 207 3.66 2.66 -17.10
C ARG A 207 2.45 1.98 -17.75
N ARG A 208 1.25 2.53 -17.55
CA ARG A 208 0.00 1.99 -18.11
C ARG A 208 0.02 1.75 -19.62
N PRO A 209 0.58 2.62 -20.45
CA PRO A 209 0.65 2.39 -21.88
C PRO A 209 1.55 1.21 -22.29
N GLU A 210 2.56 0.91 -21.47
CA GLU A 210 3.59 -0.08 -21.77
C GLU A 210 3.28 -1.46 -21.17
N TRP A 211 2.71 -1.48 -19.95
CA TRP A 211 2.44 -2.70 -19.20
C TRP A 211 0.96 -3.07 -19.29
N GLN A 212 0.67 -4.05 -20.10
CA GLN A 212 -0.66 -4.62 -20.28
C GLN A 212 -0.54 -6.16 -20.35
N PRO A 213 -1.55 -6.92 -19.88
CA PRO A 213 -1.57 -8.34 -20.15
C PRO A 213 -1.72 -8.56 -21.66
N PRO A 214 -1.18 -9.66 -22.21
CA PRO A 214 -1.39 -10.01 -23.60
C PRO A 214 -2.89 -10.12 -23.96
N GLU A 215 -3.24 -9.78 -25.18
CA GLU A 215 -4.62 -9.97 -25.66
C GLU A 215 -5.01 -11.46 -25.59
N LEU A 216 -6.19 -11.75 -25.05
CA LEU A 216 -6.71 -13.09 -24.93
C LEU A 216 -7.25 -13.59 -26.29
N THR A 217 -6.48 -14.46 -26.92
CA THR A 217 -6.86 -15.20 -28.13
C THR A 217 -7.00 -16.69 -27.80
N ARG A 218 -7.36 -17.50 -28.78
CA ARG A 218 -7.41 -18.98 -28.60
C ARG A 218 -6.04 -19.59 -28.31
N THR A 219 -4.96 -18.96 -28.78
CA THR A 219 -3.58 -19.46 -28.64
C THR A 219 -2.80 -18.76 -27.52
N THR A 220 -3.30 -17.63 -27.00
CA THR A 220 -2.64 -16.91 -25.91
C THR A 220 -2.72 -17.69 -24.61
N ARG A 221 -1.59 -17.97 -23.97
CA ARG A 221 -1.56 -18.51 -22.61
C ARG A 221 -2.11 -17.50 -21.61
N ARG A 222 -2.88 -18.00 -20.65
CA ARG A 222 -3.43 -17.18 -19.57
C ARG A 222 -2.35 -16.94 -18.53
N LYS A 223 -1.90 -15.69 -18.39
CA LYS A 223 -0.89 -15.31 -17.39
C LYS A 223 -1.53 -15.15 -16.03
N ILE A 224 -1.10 -15.97 -15.09
CA ILE A 224 -1.62 -16.03 -13.72
C ILE A 224 -0.48 -15.72 -12.76
N LEU A 225 -0.65 -14.69 -11.94
CA LEU A 225 0.27 -14.34 -10.89
C LEU A 225 -0.19 -14.95 -9.57
N PHE A 226 0.61 -15.79 -8.95
CA PHE A 226 0.34 -16.28 -7.60
C PHE A 226 1.30 -15.62 -6.61
N MET A 227 0.82 -14.59 -5.91
CA MET A 227 1.55 -13.91 -4.85
C MET A 227 1.37 -14.66 -3.53
N ILE A 228 2.38 -15.45 -3.16
CA ILE A 228 2.32 -16.34 -2.01
C ILE A 228 2.65 -15.57 -0.73
N ASN A 229 1.64 -15.39 0.10
CA ASN A 229 1.71 -14.76 1.42
C ASN A 229 0.86 -15.52 2.46
N SER A 230 0.52 -16.78 2.15
CA SER A 230 -0.20 -17.74 2.97
C SER A 230 0.71 -18.86 3.47
N GLY A 231 0.14 -19.81 4.23
CA GLY A 231 0.89 -20.96 4.74
C GLY A 231 1.48 -21.84 3.63
N ARG A 232 2.73 -22.29 3.80
CA ARG A 232 3.51 -23.05 2.81
C ARG A 232 2.78 -24.27 2.26
N SER A 233 2.17 -25.10 3.12
CA SER A 233 1.45 -26.31 2.70
C SER A 233 0.30 -25.99 1.75
N HIS A 234 -0.51 -24.97 2.06
CA HIS A 234 -1.62 -24.53 1.22
C HIS A 234 -1.13 -23.97 -0.13
N ALA A 235 -0.07 -23.16 -0.09
CA ALA A 235 0.54 -22.61 -1.30
C ALA A 235 1.02 -23.71 -2.27
N LEU A 236 1.65 -24.77 -1.75
CA LEU A 236 2.12 -25.89 -2.56
C LEU A 236 0.97 -26.72 -3.15
N GLN A 237 -0.15 -26.85 -2.42
CA GLN A 237 -1.35 -27.51 -2.96
C GLN A 237 -1.95 -26.71 -4.12
N ILE A 238 -2.06 -25.39 -3.98
CA ILE A 238 -2.51 -24.50 -5.05
C ILE A 238 -1.55 -24.60 -6.25
N ALA A 239 -0.24 -24.52 -6.02
CA ALA A 239 0.76 -24.60 -7.09
C ALA A 239 0.66 -25.89 -7.87
N ARG A 240 0.52 -27.06 -7.19
CA ARG A 240 0.34 -28.35 -7.87
C ARG A 240 -0.90 -28.38 -8.76
N ALA A 241 -2.01 -27.80 -8.28
CA ALA A 241 -3.25 -27.75 -9.06
C ALA A 241 -3.09 -26.87 -10.31
N LEU A 242 -2.50 -25.67 -10.15
CA LEU A 242 -2.28 -24.75 -11.27
C LEU A 242 -1.36 -25.33 -12.35
N LEU A 243 -0.30 -26.02 -11.95
CA LEU A 243 0.73 -26.56 -12.85
C LEU A 243 0.22 -27.67 -13.78
N GLN A 244 -0.98 -28.23 -13.58
CA GLN A 244 -1.58 -29.25 -14.46
C GLN A 244 -2.16 -28.68 -15.76
N HIS A 245 -2.23 -27.36 -15.92
CA HIS A 245 -2.93 -26.71 -17.04
C HIS A 245 -1.95 -26.12 -18.06
N ARG A 246 -1.72 -26.83 -19.20
CA ARG A 246 -0.77 -26.46 -20.26
C ARG A 246 -1.02 -25.09 -20.91
N ASP A 247 -2.26 -24.60 -20.88
CA ASP A 247 -2.66 -23.31 -21.46
C ASP A 247 -2.43 -22.13 -20.52
N TRP A 248 -1.81 -22.38 -19.35
CA TRP A 248 -1.51 -21.35 -18.38
C TRP A 248 0.00 -21.09 -18.30
N GLU A 249 0.31 -19.81 -18.09
CA GLU A 249 1.64 -19.32 -17.74
C GLU A 249 1.55 -18.76 -16.33
N ILE A 250 2.31 -19.34 -15.40
CA ILE A 250 2.15 -19.06 -13.97
C ILE A 250 3.43 -18.42 -13.44
N THR A 251 3.30 -17.25 -12.84
CA THR A 251 4.37 -16.62 -12.08
C THR A 251 4.10 -16.76 -10.59
N PHE A 252 4.99 -17.43 -9.88
CA PHE A 252 4.96 -17.56 -8.42
C PHE A 252 5.89 -16.54 -7.80
N THR A 253 5.43 -15.78 -6.78
CA THR A 253 6.32 -14.99 -5.93
C THR A 253 6.38 -15.60 -4.53
N ALA A 254 7.51 -16.16 -4.16
CA ALA A 254 7.74 -16.84 -2.87
C ALA A 254 8.31 -15.90 -1.79
N GLY A 255 8.46 -14.61 -2.11
CA GLY A 255 9.05 -13.64 -1.19
C GLY A 255 10.45 -14.05 -0.72
N ARG A 256 10.69 -13.99 0.59
CA ARG A 256 12.00 -14.32 1.20
C ARG A 256 12.11 -15.76 1.67
N ASP A 257 11.13 -16.62 1.38
CA ASP A 257 11.16 -18.05 1.73
C ASP A 257 11.91 -18.84 0.66
N LEU A 258 13.24 -18.98 0.83
CA LEU A 258 14.12 -19.69 -0.10
C LEU A 258 13.75 -21.18 -0.21
N ALA A 259 13.26 -21.78 0.86
CA ALA A 259 12.86 -23.19 0.85
C ALA A 259 11.58 -23.41 0.03
N LEU A 260 10.59 -22.53 0.18
CA LEU A 260 9.40 -22.52 -0.66
C LEU A 260 9.76 -22.27 -2.14
N GLN A 261 10.66 -21.32 -2.40
CA GLN A 261 11.13 -21.04 -3.75
C GLN A 261 11.74 -22.30 -4.42
N GLN A 262 12.56 -23.05 -3.69
CA GLN A 262 13.17 -24.27 -4.22
C GLN A 262 12.13 -25.37 -4.47
N GLU A 263 11.16 -25.54 -3.57
CA GLU A 263 10.08 -26.51 -3.77
C GLU A 263 9.20 -26.17 -4.98
N LEU A 264 8.86 -24.91 -5.17
CA LEU A 264 8.11 -24.46 -6.35
C LEU A 264 8.89 -24.70 -7.65
N LYS A 265 10.20 -24.42 -7.66
CA LYS A 265 11.06 -24.75 -8.81
C LYS A 265 11.05 -26.24 -9.12
N ASN A 266 11.16 -27.07 -8.08
CA ASN A 266 11.10 -28.53 -8.26
C ASN A 266 9.75 -29.00 -8.82
N LEU A 267 8.65 -28.42 -8.33
CA LEU A 267 7.30 -28.73 -8.83
C LEU A 267 7.07 -28.28 -10.28
N ALA A 268 7.76 -27.23 -10.71
CA ALA A 268 7.68 -26.71 -12.07
C ALA A 268 8.41 -27.56 -13.12
N ILE A 269 9.38 -28.39 -12.68
CA ILE A 269 10.14 -29.27 -13.59
C ILE A 269 9.17 -30.30 -14.23
N GLY A 270 9.09 -30.28 -15.56
CA GLY A 270 8.23 -31.21 -16.31
C GLY A 270 6.73 -30.97 -16.17
N ALA A 271 6.31 -29.88 -15.51
CA ALA A 271 4.90 -29.53 -15.39
C ALA A 271 4.30 -29.17 -16.76
N PRO A 272 3.01 -29.48 -17.00
CA PRO A 272 2.30 -29.09 -18.22
C PRO A 272 2.24 -27.57 -18.44
N ALA A 273 2.04 -26.79 -17.37
CA ALA A 273 2.02 -25.33 -17.42
C ALA A 273 3.45 -24.76 -17.57
N GLN A 274 3.55 -23.59 -18.22
CA GLN A 274 4.78 -22.80 -18.16
C GLN A 274 4.84 -22.10 -16.78
N ALA A 275 5.98 -22.14 -16.11
CA ALA A 275 6.11 -21.58 -14.78
C ALA A 275 7.39 -20.78 -14.58
N THR A 276 7.25 -19.62 -13.91
CA THR A 276 8.36 -18.81 -13.43
C THR A 276 8.26 -18.69 -11.90
N VAL A 277 9.38 -18.88 -11.20
CA VAL A 277 9.43 -18.80 -9.74
C VAL A 277 10.38 -17.67 -9.33
N LEU A 278 9.81 -16.63 -8.75
CA LEU A 278 10.51 -15.45 -8.24
C LEU A 278 10.63 -15.52 -6.72
N GLY A 279 11.72 -14.97 -6.20
CA GLY A 279 11.87 -14.65 -4.78
C GLY A 279 11.20 -13.32 -4.41
N TRP A 280 11.86 -12.58 -3.52
CA TRP A 280 11.49 -11.19 -3.26
C TRP A 280 11.77 -10.34 -4.50
N THR A 281 10.80 -9.53 -4.90
CA THR A 281 10.94 -8.61 -6.04
C THR A 281 10.24 -7.29 -5.74
N ASP A 282 10.75 -6.20 -6.30
CA ASP A 282 10.13 -4.88 -6.30
C ASP A 282 9.30 -4.63 -7.58
N ASP A 283 9.30 -5.58 -8.53
CA ASP A 283 8.60 -5.50 -9.81
C ASP A 283 7.10 -5.84 -9.72
N ILE A 284 6.52 -5.79 -8.52
CA ILE A 284 5.10 -6.11 -8.29
C ILE A 284 4.17 -5.30 -9.20
N PRO A 285 4.38 -4.00 -9.44
CA PRO A 285 3.54 -3.24 -10.38
C PRO A 285 3.55 -3.82 -11.80
N GLU A 286 4.72 -4.17 -12.34
CA GLU A 286 4.83 -4.78 -13.66
C GLU A 286 4.15 -6.14 -13.73
N LEU A 287 4.40 -6.99 -12.73
CA LEU A 287 3.77 -8.31 -12.65
C LEU A 287 2.24 -8.20 -12.63
N LEU A 288 1.67 -7.35 -11.78
CA LEU A 288 0.23 -7.16 -11.71
C LEU A 288 -0.35 -6.60 -13.01
N MET A 289 0.33 -5.66 -13.65
CA MET A 289 -0.16 -5.02 -14.87
C MET A 289 -0.03 -5.91 -16.11
N THR A 290 0.89 -6.88 -16.12
CA THR A 290 1.16 -7.77 -17.27
C THR A 290 0.51 -9.15 -17.14
N HIS A 291 -0.13 -9.46 -16.01
CA HIS A 291 -0.86 -10.70 -15.78
C HIS A 291 -2.38 -10.50 -15.91
N HIS A 292 -3.09 -11.55 -16.30
CA HIS A 292 -4.55 -11.48 -16.46
C HIS A 292 -5.27 -11.56 -15.11
N VAL A 293 -4.76 -12.34 -14.17
CA VAL A 293 -5.36 -12.57 -12.85
C VAL A 293 -4.26 -12.70 -11.80
N VAL A 294 -4.52 -12.18 -10.61
CA VAL A 294 -3.67 -12.42 -9.44
C VAL A 294 -4.41 -13.31 -8.43
N ILE A 295 -3.70 -14.27 -7.86
CA ILE A 295 -4.13 -15.08 -6.72
C ILE A 295 -3.34 -14.61 -5.50
N SER A 296 -4.02 -14.23 -4.43
CA SER A 296 -3.37 -13.78 -3.18
C SER A 296 -4.34 -13.83 -2.01
N LYS A 297 -3.87 -13.53 -0.81
CA LYS A 297 -4.75 -13.20 0.30
C LYS A 297 -5.32 -11.78 0.13
N ALA A 298 -6.40 -11.45 0.87
CA ALA A 298 -7.04 -10.13 0.82
C ALA A 298 -6.25 -9.05 1.58
N GLY A 299 -4.92 -9.00 1.46
CA GLY A 299 -4.09 -7.99 2.10
C GLY A 299 -4.32 -6.59 1.50
N GLY A 300 -4.34 -5.54 2.35
CA GLY A 300 -4.67 -4.17 1.94
C GLY A 300 -3.88 -3.68 0.72
N ALA A 301 -2.54 -3.74 0.76
CA ALA A 301 -1.71 -3.32 -0.37
C ALA A 301 -2.00 -4.14 -1.63
N THR A 302 -1.96 -5.48 -1.54
CA THR A 302 -2.17 -6.34 -2.71
C THR A 302 -3.54 -6.13 -3.34
N THR A 303 -4.60 -5.96 -2.53
CA THR A 303 -5.94 -5.65 -3.02
C THR A 303 -5.95 -4.32 -3.79
N GLN A 304 -5.39 -3.27 -3.21
CA GLN A 304 -5.35 -1.94 -3.82
C GLN A 304 -4.43 -1.89 -5.05
N GLU A 305 -3.31 -2.59 -5.02
CA GLU A 305 -2.41 -2.73 -6.16
C GLU A 305 -3.07 -3.50 -7.31
N SER A 306 -3.83 -4.58 -7.01
CA SER A 306 -4.59 -5.33 -8.03
C SER A 306 -5.68 -4.47 -8.67
N ILE A 307 -6.40 -3.66 -7.87
CA ILE A 307 -7.37 -2.68 -8.36
C ILE A 307 -6.70 -1.70 -9.33
N ASN A 308 -5.60 -1.11 -8.91
CA ASN A 308 -4.90 -0.10 -9.70
C ASN A 308 -4.11 -0.69 -10.88
N ALA A 309 -3.82 -1.98 -10.88
CA ALA A 309 -3.30 -2.73 -12.03
C ALA A 309 -4.39 -3.11 -13.04
N TYR A 310 -5.66 -3.03 -12.69
CA TYR A 310 -6.80 -3.62 -13.41
C TYR A 310 -6.66 -5.14 -13.55
N CYS A 311 -6.10 -5.79 -12.53
CA CYS A 311 -5.83 -7.22 -12.48
C CYS A 311 -6.83 -7.88 -11.51
N PRO A 312 -7.85 -8.63 -11.99
CA PRO A 312 -8.81 -9.29 -11.13
C PRO A 312 -8.16 -10.15 -10.06
N LEU A 313 -8.70 -10.11 -8.82
CA LEU A 313 -8.12 -10.78 -7.67
C LEU A 313 -8.92 -12.03 -7.29
N LEU A 314 -8.27 -13.20 -7.31
CA LEU A 314 -8.77 -14.40 -6.65
C LEU A 314 -8.22 -14.46 -5.22
N VAL A 315 -9.10 -14.28 -4.26
CA VAL A 315 -8.74 -14.27 -2.85
C VAL A 315 -8.63 -15.69 -2.34
N SER A 316 -7.42 -16.14 -2.04
CA SER A 316 -7.13 -17.49 -1.54
C SER A 316 -7.21 -17.62 -0.02
N GLN A 317 -7.24 -16.50 0.69
CA GLN A 317 -7.31 -16.44 2.15
C GLN A 317 -7.74 -15.05 2.62
N ILE A 318 -8.51 -14.99 3.71
CA ILE A 318 -8.85 -13.77 4.43
C ILE A 318 -8.37 -13.90 5.88
N VAL A 319 -7.65 -12.91 6.38
CA VAL A 319 -7.31 -12.81 7.81
C VAL A 319 -8.50 -12.17 8.54
N PRO A 320 -9.18 -12.92 9.44
CA PRO A 320 -10.36 -12.42 10.13
C PRO A 320 -10.10 -11.15 10.97
N GLY A 321 -11.03 -10.20 10.90
CA GLY A 321 -11.00 -8.92 11.63
C GLY A 321 -10.22 -7.82 10.93
N GLN A 322 -9.35 -8.14 9.97
CA GLN A 322 -8.48 -7.15 9.32
C GLN A 322 -8.66 -7.08 7.79
N GLU A 323 -8.96 -8.21 7.14
CA GLU A 323 -8.95 -8.29 5.67
C GLU A 323 -10.34 -8.43 5.05
N GLU A 324 -11.41 -8.58 5.86
CA GLU A 324 -12.78 -8.74 5.35
C GLU A 324 -13.21 -7.52 4.52
N GLY A 325 -12.87 -6.30 4.95
CA GLY A 325 -13.20 -5.08 4.22
C GLY A 325 -12.54 -5.02 2.85
N ASN A 326 -11.31 -5.52 2.72
CA ASN A 326 -10.61 -5.57 1.44
C ASN A 326 -11.27 -6.56 0.46
N TYR A 327 -11.69 -7.73 0.95
CA TYR A 327 -12.44 -8.67 0.12
C TYR A 327 -13.83 -8.13 -0.22
N GLU A 328 -14.52 -7.52 0.73
CA GLU A 328 -15.84 -6.92 0.52
C GLU A 328 -15.79 -5.84 -0.57
N LEU A 329 -14.72 -5.04 -0.63
CA LEU A 329 -14.49 -4.08 -1.71
C LEU A 329 -14.44 -4.78 -3.09
N ILE A 330 -13.65 -5.84 -3.21
CA ILE A 330 -13.56 -6.63 -4.45
C ILE A 330 -14.91 -7.26 -4.81
N ARG A 331 -15.65 -7.79 -3.83
CA ARG A 331 -16.95 -8.42 -4.03
C ARG A 331 -18.01 -7.41 -4.50
N ARG A 332 -18.11 -6.24 -3.86
CA ARG A 332 -19.09 -5.19 -4.23
C ARG A 332 -18.88 -4.67 -5.64
N HIS A 333 -17.63 -4.58 -6.05
CA HIS A 333 -17.29 -4.10 -7.39
C HIS A 333 -17.22 -5.21 -8.45
N GLU A 334 -17.60 -6.44 -8.10
CA GLU A 334 -17.53 -7.58 -9.03
C GLU A 334 -16.18 -7.63 -9.77
N ALA A 335 -15.09 -7.61 -9.00
CA ALA A 335 -13.73 -7.49 -9.52
C ALA A 335 -12.83 -8.70 -9.17
N GLY A 336 -13.44 -9.77 -8.67
CA GLY A 336 -12.75 -10.99 -8.25
C GLY A 336 -13.66 -11.93 -7.50
N ALA A 337 -13.07 -12.94 -6.86
CA ALA A 337 -13.82 -13.97 -6.13
C ALA A 337 -13.04 -14.50 -4.92
N LEU A 338 -13.76 -15.01 -3.91
CA LEU A 338 -13.19 -15.82 -2.84
C LEU A 338 -12.99 -17.26 -3.33
N THR A 339 -11.77 -17.77 -3.21
CA THR A 339 -11.36 -19.08 -3.74
C THR A 339 -10.38 -19.75 -2.79
N GLU A 340 -10.89 -20.22 -1.64
CA GLU A 340 -10.04 -20.68 -0.52
C GLU A 340 -9.44 -22.09 -0.74
N THR A 341 -9.87 -22.82 -1.77
CA THR A 341 -9.34 -24.15 -2.07
C THR A 341 -8.70 -24.22 -3.44
N PRO A 342 -7.68 -25.09 -3.65
CA PRO A 342 -7.08 -25.28 -4.97
C PRO A 342 -8.09 -25.56 -6.07
N GLN A 343 -9.11 -26.38 -5.78
CA GLN A 343 -10.16 -26.70 -6.74
C GLN A 343 -11.03 -25.48 -7.08
N ALA A 344 -11.41 -24.67 -6.09
CA ALA A 344 -12.17 -23.45 -6.31
C ALA A 344 -11.40 -22.45 -7.18
N ILE A 345 -10.08 -22.33 -6.97
CA ILE A 345 -9.20 -21.48 -7.80
C ILE A 345 -9.23 -21.95 -9.24
N VAL A 346 -8.95 -23.25 -9.49
CA VAL A 346 -8.92 -23.83 -10.84
C VAL A 346 -10.25 -23.66 -11.54
N THR A 347 -11.36 -24.05 -10.88
CA THR A 347 -12.71 -23.93 -11.44
C THR A 347 -13.06 -22.47 -11.78
N THR A 348 -12.68 -21.53 -10.92
CA THR A 348 -12.93 -20.10 -11.17
C THR A 348 -12.09 -19.60 -12.34
N LEU A 349 -10.80 -19.96 -12.43
CA LEU A 349 -9.96 -19.61 -13.58
C LEU A 349 -10.51 -20.14 -14.89
N GLN A 350 -10.92 -21.42 -14.93
CA GLN A 350 -11.55 -22.00 -16.11
C GLN A 350 -12.83 -21.24 -16.51
N ARG A 351 -13.68 -20.90 -15.53
CA ARG A 351 -14.93 -20.15 -15.76
C ARG A 351 -14.70 -18.76 -16.30
N ILE A 352 -13.78 -17.98 -15.71
CA ILE A 352 -13.56 -16.57 -16.11
C ILE A 352 -12.91 -16.44 -17.48
N PHE A 353 -12.17 -17.46 -17.93
CA PHE A 353 -11.55 -17.50 -19.25
C PHE A 353 -12.37 -18.26 -20.31
N ALA A 354 -13.52 -18.85 -19.93
CA ALA A 354 -14.47 -19.44 -20.88
C ALA A 354 -15.20 -18.34 -21.68
N SER A 355 -15.86 -18.73 -22.77
CA SER A 355 -16.75 -17.88 -23.57
C SER A 355 -16.10 -16.53 -23.91
N ASP A 356 -14.93 -16.59 -24.58
CA ASP A 356 -14.12 -15.42 -24.95
C ASP A 356 -13.73 -14.51 -23.78
N ALA A 357 -13.59 -15.12 -22.58
CA ALA A 357 -13.21 -14.45 -21.33
C ALA A 357 -14.14 -13.31 -20.90
N ALA A 358 -15.44 -13.40 -21.21
CA ALA A 358 -16.40 -12.33 -20.93
C ALA A 358 -16.44 -11.93 -19.44
N ILE A 359 -16.33 -12.90 -18.50
CA ILE A 359 -16.31 -12.62 -17.07
C ILE A 359 -15.03 -11.86 -16.69
N TRP A 360 -13.89 -12.27 -17.20
CA TRP A 360 -12.62 -11.57 -16.96
C TRP A 360 -12.66 -10.14 -17.49
N GLN A 361 -13.19 -9.94 -18.71
CA GLN A 361 -13.35 -8.61 -19.31
C GLN A 361 -14.26 -7.73 -18.45
N HIS A 362 -15.37 -8.27 -17.95
CA HIS A 362 -16.30 -7.58 -17.05
C HIS A 362 -15.60 -7.15 -15.76
N TRP A 363 -14.91 -8.06 -15.08
CA TRP A 363 -14.17 -7.75 -13.86
C TRP A 363 -13.10 -6.69 -14.08
N ARG A 364 -12.35 -6.80 -15.18
CA ARG A 364 -11.34 -5.80 -15.54
C ARG A 364 -11.94 -4.43 -15.81
N ALA A 365 -13.05 -4.35 -16.53
CA ALA A 365 -13.76 -3.10 -16.77
C ALA A 365 -14.28 -2.46 -15.49
N ASN A 366 -14.75 -3.26 -14.53
CA ASN A 366 -15.13 -2.77 -13.21
C ASN A 366 -13.94 -2.16 -12.47
N LEU A 367 -12.79 -2.85 -12.44
CA LEU A 367 -11.56 -2.31 -11.84
C LEU A 367 -11.17 -0.97 -12.45
N GLN A 368 -11.28 -0.80 -13.77
CA GLN A 368 -10.97 0.45 -14.45
C GLN A 368 -11.83 1.63 -14.00
N ARG A 369 -13.08 1.37 -13.58
CA ARG A 369 -14.03 2.42 -13.18
C ARG A 369 -13.72 3.03 -11.83
N PHE A 370 -13.19 2.25 -10.88
CA PHE A 370 -12.96 2.74 -9.51
C PHE A 370 -11.49 2.82 -9.11
N ALA A 371 -10.57 2.38 -9.95
CA ALA A 371 -9.14 2.53 -9.70
C ALA A 371 -8.70 3.99 -9.66
N GLN A 372 -7.78 4.29 -8.77
CA GLN A 372 -7.19 5.62 -8.59
C GLN A 372 -5.65 5.53 -8.59
N PRO A 373 -5.02 5.23 -9.74
CA PRO A 373 -3.58 5.00 -9.81
C PRO A 373 -2.74 6.26 -9.51
N ALA A 374 -3.34 7.45 -9.54
CA ALA A 374 -2.71 8.72 -9.17
C ALA A 374 -2.89 9.09 -7.68
N ALA A 375 -3.45 8.21 -6.85
CA ALA A 375 -3.78 8.49 -5.44
C ALA A 375 -2.61 9.10 -4.64
N ALA A 376 -1.39 8.58 -4.80
CA ALA A 376 -0.22 9.11 -4.12
C ALA A 376 0.06 10.58 -4.48
N ARG A 377 -0.09 10.97 -5.75
CA ARG A 377 0.06 12.36 -6.21
C ARG A 377 -1.06 13.25 -5.70
N THR A 378 -2.30 12.77 -5.73
CA THR A 378 -3.46 13.50 -5.19
C THR A 378 -3.27 13.82 -3.72
N ILE A 379 -2.81 12.85 -2.91
CA ILE A 379 -2.50 13.06 -1.49
C ILE A 379 -1.37 14.08 -1.35
N ALA A 380 -0.25 13.90 -2.07
CA ALA A 380 0.90 14.79 -1.98
C ALA A 380 0.52 16.25 -2.32
N THR A 381 -0.21 16.47 -3.41
CA THR A 381 -0.69 17.80 -3.82
C THR A 381 -1.60 18.42 -2.75
N THR A 382 -2.57 17.65 -2.22
CA THR A 382 -3.50 18.15 -1.20
C THR A 382 -2.79 18.51 0.09
N VAL A 383 -1.83 17.70 0.54
CA VAL A 383 -1.03 18.01 1.75
C VAL A 383 -0.19 19.28 1.54
N LEU A 384 0.43 19.46 0.38
CA LEU A 384 1.26 20.62 0.09
C LEU A 384 0.45 21.92 0.00
N SER A 385 -0.75 21.89 -0.59
CA SER A 385 -1.63 23.06 -0.67
C SER A 385 -2.14 23.47 0.71
N LYS A 386 -2.69 22.51 1.49
CA LYS A 386 -3.21 22.78 2.84
C LYS A 386 -2.12 23.23 3.84
N SER A 387 -0.88 22.75 3.67
CA SER A 387 0.25 23.17 4.52
C SER A 387 0.75 24.57 4.19
N ALA A 388 0.45 25.10 3.01
CA ALA A 388 0.75 26.49 2.65
C ALA A 388 -0.26 27.47 3.28
N GLU A 389 -1.55 27.11 3.29
CA GLU A 389 -2.63 27.92 3.88
C GLU A 389 -2.49 28.14 5.39
N ILE A 390 -1.79 27.27 6.11
CA ILE A 390 -1.59 27.36 7.59
C ILE A 390 -0.30 28.13 7.92
N GLY A 391 0.58 28.34 6.95
CA GLY A 391 1.86 29.03 7.13
C GLY A 391 1.85 30.53 6.83
N ASP A 392 0.79 31.01 6.20
CA ASP A 392 0.46 32.43 5.99
C ASP A 392 -0.45 32.93 7.12
#